data_28dbbe742f5ff656035116353f6c8cf1
#
_entry.id   28dbbe742f5ff656035116353f6c8cf1
#
_cell.length_a   1.000
_cell.length_b   1.000
_cell.length_c   1.000
_cell.angle_alpha   90.00
_cell.angle_beta   90.00
_cell.angle_gamma   90.00
#
_symmetry.space_group_name_H-M   'P 1'
#
loop_
_entity.id
_entity.type
_entity.pdbx_description
1 polymer ?
#
loop_
_entity_poly.entity_id
_entity_poly.type
_entity_poly.pdbx_seq_one_letter_code
_entity_poly.pdbx_strand_id
1 'polypeptide(L)'
;MKLIMKTKFKTGQYICIKWRPVESLIPTPLGFMYSSKNESTYGVWKIEPYKFGGIDYKMRLVPVGESAKIFFPMDRYTSDYSDLPDEMIFDDQSLAEKFVKEFLID
;
A
#
# COMPACT_ATOMS: atom_id res chain seq x y z
N MET A 1 -3.93 29.94 -15.13
CA MET A 1 -3.10 29.53 -14.01
C MET A 1 -2.92 28.02 -14.00
N LYS A 2 -1.71 27.61 -13.86
CA LYS A 2 -1.40 26.19 -13.87
C LYS A 2 -1.38 25.65 -12.45
N LEU A 3 -2.28 24.72 -12.18
CA LEU A 3 -2.29 24.04 -10.89
C LEU A 3 -1.22 22.96 -10.91
N ILE A 4 -0.20 23.17 -10.11
CA ILE A 4 0.82 22.15 -9.90
C ILE A 4 0.37 21.33 -8.70
N MET A 5 -0.12 20.15 -8.98
CA MET A 5 -0.42 19.21 -7.90
C MET A 5 0.88 18.59 -7.45
N LYS A 6 1.39 19.06 -6.33
CA LYS A 6 2.52 18.40 -5.67
C LYS A 6 1.99 17.15 -5.01
N THR A 7 2.37 16.01 -5.55
CA THR A 7 2.14 14.78 -4.82
C THR A 7 3.16 14.71 -3.68
N LYS A 8 2.68 14.41 -2.49
CA LYS A 8 3.54 14.22 -1.32
C LYS A 8 4.23 12.85 -1.32
N PHE A 9 3.78 11.95 -2.19
CA PHE A 9 4.33 10.61 -2.25
C PHE A 9 5.49 10.56 -3.23
N LYS A 10 6.54 9.84 -2.85
CA LYS A 10 7.71 9.62 -3.68
C LYS A 10 7.99 8.13 -3.77
N THR A 11 8.40 7.66 -4.95
CA THR A 11 8.80 6.27 -5.11
C THR A 11 9.97 5.96 -4.19
N GLY A 12 9.95 4.76 -3.62
CA GLY A 12 10.95 4.34 -2.65
C GLY A 12 10.60 4.62 -1.21
N GLN A 13 9.55 5.40 -0.98
CA GLN A 13 9.05 5.63 0.38
C GLN A 13 8.11 4.51 0.80
N TYR A 14 7.80 4.48 2.09
CA TYR A 14 6.90 3.49 2.70
C TYR A 14 5.77 4.21 3.42
N ILE A 15 4.59 3.62 3.39
CA ILE A 15 3.45 4.18 4.11
C ILE A 15 2.80 3.12 4.98
N CYS A 16 2.15 3.57 6.03
CA CYS A 16 1.38 2.72 6.93
C CYS A 16 -0.10 2.96 6.65
N ILE A 17 -0.77 1.97 6.12
CA ILE A 17 -2.20 2.06 5.84
C ILE A 17 -2.93 0.83 6.35
N LYS A 18 -4.21 1.00 6.59
CA LYS A 18 -5.07 -0.03 7.12
C LYS A 18 -5.93 -0.61 6.00
N TRP A 19 -5.91 -1.93 5.89
CA TRP A 19 -6.72 -2.62 4.89
C TRP A 19 -7.12 -4.00 5.41
N ARG A 20 -8.08 -4.61 4.76
CA ARG A 20 -8.52 -5.95 5.12
C ARG A 20 -7.55 -6.97 4.54
N PRO A 21 -6.94 -7.83 5.38
CA PRO A 21 -6.05 -8.88 4.87
C PRO A 21 -6.79 -9.90 4.02
N VAL A 22 -6.04 -10.59 3.19
CA VAL A 22 -6.58 -11.68 2.36
C VAL A 22 -6.80 -12.90 3.24
N GLU A 23 -7.99 -13.46 3.18
CA GLU A 23 -8.34 -14.65 3.95
C GLU A 23 -8.04 -15.93 3.20
N SER A 24 -8.41 -15.98 1.91
CA SER A 24 -8.16 -17.15 1.09
C SER A 24 -7.96 -16.78 -0.36
N LEU A 25 -7.19 -17.59 -1.06
CA LEU A 25 -6.97 -17.50 -2.51
C LEU A 25 -7.62 -18.71 -3.17
N ILE A 26 -8.48 -18.45 -4.13
CA ILE A 26 -9.21 -19.50 -4.84
C ILE A 26 -8.78 -19.47 -6.30
N PRO A 27 -8.14 -20.54 -6.83
CA PRO A 27 -7.79 -20.58 -8.23
C PRO A 27 -9.03 -20.69 -9.11
N THR A 28 -9.03 -19.97 -10.22
CA THR A 28 -10.10 -20.01 -11.21
C THR A 28 -9.49 -20.12 -12.60
N PRO A 29 -10.28 -20.46 -13.62
CA PRO A 29 -9.76 -20.51 -14.99
C PRO A 29 -9.21 -19.18 -15.50
N LEU A 30 -9.63 -18.06 -14.92
CA LEU A 30 -9.19 -16.73 -15.32
C LEU A 30 -8.10 -16.16 -14.40
N GLY A 31 -7.60 -16.95 -13.45
CA GLY A 31 -6.63 -16.50 -12.48
C GLY A 31 -7.09 -16.81 -11.06
N PHE A 32 -6.75 -15.94 -10.11
CA PHE A 32 -7.14 -16.13 -8.71
C PHE A 32 -8.23 -15.16 -8.31
N MET A 33 -9.17 -15.67 -7.55
CA MET A 33 -10.08 -14.86 -6.75
C MET A 33 -9.62 -14.91 -5.30
N TYR A 34 -9.85 -13.85 -4.56
CA TYR A 34 -9.54 -13.87 -3.14
C TYR A 34 -10.67 -13.25 -2.34
N SER A 35 -10.82 -13.74 -1.12
CA SER A 35 -11.73 -13.17 -0.14
C SER A 35 -10.91 -12.42 0.90
N SER A 36 -11.52 -11.38 1.47
CA SER A 36 -10.88 -10.56 2.50
C SER A 36 -11.48 -10.84 3.86
N LYS A 37 -10.67 -10.67 4.90
CA LYS A 37 -11.15 -10.72 6.27
C LYS A 37 -12.06 -9.53 6.54
N ASN A 38 -12.95 -9.68 7.52
CA ASN A 38 -13.86 -8.59 7.88
C ASN A 38 -13.16 -7.45 8.62
N GLU A 39 -12.10 -7.75 9.36
CA GLU A 39 -11.37 -6.76 10.13
C GLU A 39 -10.18 -6.25 9.36
N SER A 40 -9.95 -4.93 9.45
CA SER A 40 -8.80 -4.29 8.83
C SER A 40 -7.63 -4.27 9.80
N THR A 41 -6.42 -4.32 9.23
CA THR A 41 -5.21 -4.22 10.04
C THR A 41 -4.21 -3.31 9.34
N TYR A 42 -3.35 -2.66 10.12
CA TYR A 42 -2.31 -1.81 9.56
C TYR A 42 -1.20 -2.64 8.96
N GLY A 43 -0.68 -2.15 7.85
CA GLY A 43 0.46 -2.77 7.20
C GLY A 43 1.40 -1.71 6.67
N VAL A 44 2.56 -2.16 6.22
CA VAL A 44 3.58 -1.32 5.61
C VAL A 44 3.61 -1.59 4.12
N TRP A 45 3.50 -0.53 3.34
CA TRP A 45 3.42 -0.62 1.89
C TRP A 45 4.50 0.26 1.28
N LYS A 46 5.19 -0.25 0.28
CA LYS A 46 6.20 0.49 -0.45
C LYS A 46 5.59 1.19 -1.64
N ILE A 47 5.98 2.44 -1.86
CA ILE A 47 5.55 3.21 -3.02
C ILE A 47 6.47 2.86 -4.18
N GLU A 48 5.91 2.29 -5.24
CA GLU A 48 6.66 1.90 -6.42
C GLU A 48 6.10 2.58 -7.66
N PRO A 49 6.94 2.85 -8.67
CA PRO A 49 6.42 3.36 -9.93
C PRO A 49 5.60 2.29 -10.63
N TYR A 50 4.51 2.71 -11.25
CA TYR A 50 3.69 1.83 -12.05
C TYR A 50 3.42 2.49 -13.39
N LYS A 51 3.87 1.83 -14.44
CA LYS A 51 3.74 2.32 -15.80
C LYS A 51 2.73 1.46 -16.54
N PHE A 52 1.60 2.06 -16.88
CA PHE A 52 0.56 1.37 -17.62
C PHE A 52 0.57 1.84 -19.07
N GLY A 53 0.66 0.89 -20.00
CA GLY A 53 0.63 1.20 -21.43
C GLY A 53 1.82 2.00 -21.92
N GLY A 54 2.86 2.16 -21.13
CA GLY A 54 4.07 2.88 -21.52
C GLY A 54 3.96 4.39 -21.52
N ILE A 55 2.81 4.94 -21.16
CA ILE A 55 2.55 6.36 -21.34
C ILE A 55 2.42 7.13 -20.04
N ASP A 56 1.69 6.61 -19.07
CA ASP A 56 1.43 7.31 -17.83
C ASP A 56 2.03 6.63 -16.64
N TYR A 57 2.44 7.44 -15.65
CA TYR A 57 2.94 6.95 -14.40
C TYR A 57 1.87 7.05 -13.34
N LYS A 58 1.58 5.91 -12.73
CA LYS A 58 0.86 5.89 -11.47
C LYS A 58 1.82 5.33 -10.44
N MET A 59 1.67 5.77 -9.21
CA MET A 59 2.40 5.18 -8.11
C MET A 59 1.51 4.15 -7.45
N ARG A 60 2.02 2.93 -7.38
CA ARG A 60 1.28 1.85 -6.73
C ARG A 60 1.89 1.54 -5.38
N LEU A 61 1.09 0.93 -4.54
CA LEU A 61 1.47 0.52 -3.21
C LEU A 61 1.57 -0.99 -3.18
N VAL A 62 2.73 -1.48 -2.79
CA VAL A 62 3.02 -2.92 -2.72
C VAL A 62 3.28 -3.26 -1.26
N PRO A 63 2.55 -4.23 -0.68
CA PRO A 63 2.82 -4.60 0.71
C PRO A 63 4.20 -5.25 0.83
N VAL A 64 4.91 -4.92 1.90
CA VAL A 64 6.28 -5.40 2.10
C VAL A 64 6.44 -6.02 3.50
N GLY A 65 7.47 -6.85 3.65
CA GLY A 65 7.75 -7.50 4.93
C GLY A 65 6.63 -8.41 5.37
N GLU A 66 6.26 -8.32 6.63
CA GLU A 66 5.15 -9.12 7.16
C GLU A 66 3.83 -8.79 6.48
N SER A 67 3.67 -7.54 6.03
CA SER A 67 2.46 -7.13 5.33
C SER A 67 2.28 -7.85 4.01
N ALA A 68 3.36 -8.22 3.34
CA ALA A 68 3.28 -8.97 2.08
C ALA A 68 2.63 -10.32 2.28
N LYS A 69 2.76 -10.91 3.46
CA LYS A 69 2.18 -12.22 3.76
C LYS A 69 0.68 -12.18 3.91
N ILE A 70 0.14 -11.05 4.34
CA ILE A 70 -1.30 -10.95 4.63
C ILE A 70 -2.07 -10.18 3.57
N PHE A 71 -1.40 -9.33 2.79
CA PHE A 71 -2.06 -8.51 1.77
C PHE A 71 -1.80 -8.94 0.34
N PHE A 72 -0.88 -9.88 0.11
CA PHE A 72 -0.66 -10.40 -1.22
C PHE A 72 -1.92 -11.11 -1.73
N PRO A 73 -2.35 -10.92 -2.97
CA PRO A 73 -1.74 -10.15 -4.06
C PRO A 73 -2.35 -8.75 -4.28
N MET A 74 -2.77 -8.08 -3.24
CA MET A 74 -3.42 -6.78 -3.36
C MET A 74 -2.47 -5.70 -3.83
N ASP A 75 -2.91 -4.92 -4.81
CA ASP A 75 -2.25 -3.70 -5.25
C ASP A 75 -3.16 -2.52 -4.96
N ARG A 76 -2.56 -1.44 -4.45
CA ARG A 76 -3.26 -0.19 -4.19
C ARG A 76 -2.52 0.93 -4.89
N TYR A 77 -3.17 2.08 -5.00
CA TYR A 77 -2.57 3.25 -5.65
C TYR A 77 -2.54 4.42 -4.68
N THR A 78 -1.51 5.27 -4.83
CA THR A 78 -1.37 6.43 -3.94
C THR A 78 -2.54 7.40 -4.06
N SER A 79 -3.21 7.43 -5.20
CA SER A 79 -4.39 8.28 -5.40
C SER A 79 -5.52 7.95 -4.44
N ASP A 80 -5.57 6.72 -3.93
CA ASP A 80 -6.59 6.30 -2.97
C ASP A 80 -6.31 6.84 -1.55
N TYR A 81 -5.12 7.41 -1.33
CA TYR A 81 -4.65 7.82 -0.01
C TYR A 81 -4.13 9.24 0.02
N SER A 82 -4.70 10.11 -0.82
CA SER A 82 -4.28 11.50 -0.90
C SER A 82 -4.40 12.25 0.43
N ASP A 83 -5.27 11.80 1.31
CA ASP A 83 -5.50 12.43 2.61
C ASP A 83 -4.63 11.85 3.72
N LEU A 84 -3.73 10.94 3.39
CA LEU A 84 -2.89 10.29 4.39
C LEU A 84 -2.00 11.34 5.10
N PRO A 85 -1.96 11.35 6.44
CA PRO A 85 -1.09 12.28 7.17
C PRO A 85 0.39 12.02 6.89
N ASP A 86 1.18 13.09 6.91
CA ASP A 86 2.61 12.99 6.62
C ASP A 86 3.35 12.08 7.60
N GLU A 87 2.88 11.98 8.84
CA GLU A 87 3.48 11.09 9.84
C GLU A 87 3.33 9.62 9.52
N MET A 88 2.50 9.27 8.54
CA MET A 88 2.35 7.89 8.06
C MET A 88 3.26 7.57 6.89
N ILE A 89 4.10 8.51 6.47
CA ILE A 89 5.02 8.35 5.34
C ILE A 89 6.45 8.27 5.86
N PHE A 90 7.18 7.25 5.45
CA PHE A 90 8.52 6.97 5.96
C PHE A 90 9.49 6.75 4.80
N ASP A 91 10.75 7.10 5.03
CA ASP A 91 11.81 6.87 4.05
C ASP A 91 12.48 5.50 4.21
N ASP A 92 12.15 4.78 5.28
CA ASP A 92 12.81 3.53 5.64
C ASP A 92 11.75 2.52 6.08
N GLN A 93 11.85 1.30 5.55
CA GLN A 93 10.91 0.23 5.87
C GLN A 93 10.92 -0.12 7.35
N SER A 94 12.09 -0.17 7.96
CA SER A 94 12.19 -0.55 9.38
C SER A 94 11.53 0.48 10.28
N LEU A 95 11.62 1.76 9.92
CA LEU A 95 10.94 2.80 10.67
C LEU A 95 9.43 2.69 10.56
N ALA A 96 8.93 2.39 9.37
CA ALA A 96 7.50 2.20 9.16
C ALA A 96 7.00 0.98 9.92
N GLU A 97 7.74 -0.12 9.90
CA GLU A 97 7.37 -1.33 10.61
C GLU A 97 7.36 -1.11 12.12
N LYS A 98 8.35 -0.39 12.62
CA LYS A 98 8.42 -0.04 14.03
C LYS A 98 7.24 0.84 14.45
N PHE A 99 6.88 1.80 13.60
CA PHE A 99 5.75 2.69 13.88
C PHE A 99 4.44 1.90 13.99
N VAL A 100 4.22 0.95 13.09
CA VAL A 100 3.03 0.10 13.14
C VAL A 100 3.01 -0.70 14.44
N LYS A 101 4.13 -1.29 14.83
CA LYS A 101 4.21 -2.10 16.03
C LYS A 101 4.00 -1.31 17.31
N GLU A 102 4.52 -0.09 17.37
CA GLU A 102 4.48 0.71 18.60
C GLU A 102 3.22 1.55 18.74
N PHE A 103 2.66 2.04 17.62
CA PHE A 103 1.59 3.03 17.70
C PHE A 103 0.29 2.60 17.04
N LEU A 104 0.32 1.63 16.14
CA LEU A 104 -0.84 1.26 15.35
C LEU A 104 -1.36 -0.15 15.64
N ILE A 105 -0.78 -0.83 16.62
CA ILE A 105 -1.28 -2.14 17.04
C ILE A 105 -2.48 -1.93 17.95
N ASP A 106 -3.54 -2.62 17.65
CA ASP A 106 -4.72 -2.67 18.50
C ASP A 106 -4.52 -3.66 19.63
#